data_9172a94f6ba9d54d0fdf4311d2c40d9f
#
_entry.id   9172a94f6ba9d54d0fdf4311d2c40d9f
#
_cell.length_a   1.000
_cell.length_b   1.000
_cell.length_c   1.000
_cell.angle_alpha   90.00
_cell.angle_beta   90.00
_cell.angle_gamma   90.00
#
_symmetry.space_group_name_H-M   'P 1'
#
loop_
_entity.id
_entity.type
_entity.pdbx_description
1 polymer ?
#
loop_
_entity_poly.entity_id
_entity_poly.type
_entity_poly.pdbx_seq_one_letter_code
_entity_poly.pdbx_strand_id
1 'polypeptide(L)'
;MKELSQKNAPIYEALQEMRRMRLVPFDVPGHKRGRGNPELTSLLGERCVGLDVNSMKCLDNLCHPVSVIRDAEQLAAEAFGAAWAFLMVGGTTSAVQSMILCVAKRGEKIILPRNVHRSVMTAMVLNGAVPVYVDPECDDDLGISLGM
;
A
#
# COMPACT_ATOMS: atom_id res chain seq x y z
N MET A 1 -14.67 8.47 21.16
CA MET A 1 -14.11 7.90 19.93
C MET A 1 -14.96 8.39 18.77
N LYS A 2 -14.34 8.89 17.68
CA LYS A 2 -15.09 9.24 16.45
C LYS A 2 -15.65 7.95 15.88
N GLU A 3 -16.93 7.90 15.59
CA GLU A 3 -17.54 6.76 14.93
C GLU A 3 -16.99 6.70 13.48
N LEU A 4 -16.29 5.62 13.14
CA LEU A 4 -15.74 5.41 11.81
C LEU A 4 -16.86 4.89 10.89
N SER A 5 -16.87 5.39 9.66
CA SER A 5 -17.77 4.91 8.60
C SER A 5 -17.06 4.90 7.27
N GLN A 6 -17.55 4.14 6.30
CA GLN A 6 -17.01 4.07 4.93
C GLN A 6 -17.06 5.41 4.16
N LYS A 7 -17.69 6.44 4.72
CA LYS A 7 -17.67 7.81 4.19
C LYS A 7 -16.45 8.61 4.65
N ASN A 8 -15.71 8.12 5.65
CA ASN A 8 -14.50 8.77 6.14
C ASN A 8 -13.29 8.41 5.28
N ALA A 9 -12.38 9.37 5.15
CA ALA A 9 -11.06 9.20 4.56
C ALA A 9 -10.00 9.70 5.55
N PRO A 10 -9.67 8.90 6.61
CA PRO A 10 -8.93 9.38 7.77
C PRO A 10 -7.59 10.04 7.41
N ILE A 11 -6.79 9.42 6.55
CA ILE A 11 -5.49 9.96 6.11
C ILE A 11 -5.68 11.26 5.33
N TYR A 12 -6.63 11.28 4.39
CA TYR A 12 -6.93 12.47 3.60
C TYR A 12 -7.42 13.63 4.49
N GLU A 13 -8.35 13.35 5.41
CA GLU A 13 -8.89 14.34 6.35
C GLU A 13 -7.76 14.92 7.22
N ALA A 14 -6.86 14.08 7.72
CA ALA A 14 -5.71 14.51 8.52
C ALA A 14 -4.72 15.37 7.73
N LEU A 15 -4.44 15.00 6.48
CA LEU A 15 -3.58 15.80 5.58
C LEU A 15 -4.20 17.17 5.29
N GLN A 16 -5.52 17.25 5.09
CA GLN A 16 -6.22 18.51 4.89
C GLN A 16 -6.15 19.39 6.13
N GLU A 17 -6.35 18.79 7.31
CA GLU A 17 -6.27 19.53 8.57
C GLU A 17 -4.85 20.04 8.85
N MET A 18 -3.84 19.18 8.68
CA MET A 18 -2.44 19.56 8.80
C MET A 18 -2.08 20.74 7.88
N ARG A 19 -2.61 20.76 6.65
CA ARG A 19 -2.39 21.86 5.70
C ARG A 19 -2.97 23.18 6.19
N ARG A 20 -4.07 23.16 6.96
CA ARG A 20 -4.68 24.36 7.56
C ARG A 20 -3.88 24.89 8.74
N MET A 21 -3.07 24.02 9.38
CA MET A 21 -2.24 24.42 10.51
C MET A 21 -1.10 25.33 10.03
N ARG A 22 -0.81 26.38 10.80
CA ARG A 22 0.36 27.24 10.60
C ARG A 22 1.63 26.60 11.17
N LEU A 23 2.07 25.51 10.57
CA LEU A 23 3.27 24.80 10.99
C LEU A 23 4.52 25.38 10.31
N VAL A 24 5.60 25.52 11.07
CA VAL A 24 6.91 25.83 10.52
C VAL A 24 7.61 24.50 10.24
N PRO A 25 7.90 24.14 8.98
CA PRO A 25 8.42 22.84 8.63
C PRO A 25 9.93 22.72 8.90
N PHE A 26 10.29 22.10 10.02
CA PHE A 26 11.66 21.66 10.30
C PHE A 26 11.90 20.18 9.97
N ASP A 27 10.84 19.47 9.61
CA ASP A 27 10.79 18.08 9.19
C ASP A 27 11.29 17.88 7.74
N VAL A 28 11.50 16.63 7.35
CA VAL A 28 11.65 16.23 5.94
C VAL A 28 10.26 16.10 5.29
N PRO A 29 10.13 16.23 3.96
CA PRO A 29 11.16 16.39 2.94
C PRO A 29 11.79 17.80 2.88
N GLY A 30 12.98 17.89 2.24
CA GLY A 30 13.76 19.14 2.16
C GLY A 30 13.10 20.30 1.42
N HIS A 31 12.12 20.05 0.55
CA HIS A 31 11.36 21.11 -0.13
C HIS A 31 10.44 21.90 0.81
N LYS A 32 10.29 21.48 2.08
CA LYS A 32 9.56 22.23 3.11
C LYS A 32 8.15 22.66 2.66
N ARG A 33 7.35 21.71 2.17
CA ARG A 33 6.01 21.95 1.61
C ARG A 33 6.02 22.96 0.45
N GLY A 34 7.09 22.91 -0.36
CA GLY A 34 7.29 23.74 -1.53
C GLY A 34 8.10 25.01 -1.31
N ARG A 35 8.27 25.49 -0.08
CA ARG A 35 9.00 26.72 0.22
C ARG A 35 10.48 26.66 -0.11
N GLY A 36 11.10 25.47 0.01
CA GLY A 36 12.50 25.21 -0.25
C GLY A 36 12.83 24.89 -1.70
N ASN A 37 11.84 24.70 -2.57
CA ASN A 37 12.04 24.39 -3.98
C ASN A 37 10.90 24.95 -4.86
N PRO A 38 11.00 26.22 -5.30
CA PRO A 38 9.99 26.86 -6.14
C PRO A 38 9.79 26.17 -7.51
N GLU A 39 10.86 25.61 -8.09
CA GLU A 39 10.78 24.92 -9.38
C GLU A 39 9.94 23.64 -9.28
N LEU A 40 10.16 22.84 -8.25
CA LEU A 40 9.35 21.66 -7.95
C LEU A 40 7.89 22.05 -7.69
N THR A 41 7.67 23.15 -6.98
CA THR A 41 6.33 23.64 -6.68
C THR A 41 5.61 24.09 -7.95
N SER A 42 6.32 24.76 -8.87
CA SER A 42 5.78 25.16 -10.18
C SER A 42 5.41 23.95 -11.04
N LEU A 43 6.22 22.88 -10.99
CA LEU A 43 6.00 21.66 -11.77
C LEU A 43 4.81 20.84 -11.25
N LEU A 44 4.76 20.60 -9.94
CA LEU A 44 3.78 19.69 -9.31
C LEU A 44 2.55 20.39 -8.74
N GLY A 45 2.62 21.69 -8.56
CA GLY A 45 1.58 22.50 -7.94
C GLY A 45 1.67 22.53 -6.40
N GLU A 46 1.34 23.67 -5.81
CA GLU A 46 1.40 23.90 -4.35
C GLU A 46 0.58 22.89 -3.54
N ARG A 47 -0.53 22.40 -4.09
CA ARG A 47 -1.37 21.43 -3.41
C ARG A 47 -0.65 20.09 -3.22
N CYS A 48 -0.03 19.60 -4.28
CA CYS A 48 0.68 18.32 -4.27
C CYS A 48 1.88 18.39 -3.32
N VAL A 49 2.77 19.35 -3.53
CA VAL A 49 3.99 19.49 -2.71
C VAL A 49 3.67 19.82 -1.25
N GLY A 50 2.57 20.54 -1.01
CA GLY A 50 2.11 20.87 0.35
C GLY A 50 1.58 19.68 1.16
N LEU A 51 1.26 18.55 0.50
CA LEU A 51 0.80 17.31 1.12
C LEU A 51 1.91 16.24 1.22
N ASP A 52 3.07 16.49 0.61
CA ASP A 52 4.23 15.60 0.75
C ASP A 52 4.94 15.90 2.07
N VAL A 53 4.70 15.03 3.03
CA VAL A 53 5.12 15.17 4.43
C VAL A 53 5.56 13.83 5.00
N ASN A 54 6.33 13.88 6.08
CA ASN A 54 6.79 12.69 6.79
C ASN A 54 5.78 12.28 7.88
N SER A 55 6.07 11.15 8.54
CA SER A 55 5.39 10.71 9.76
C SER A 55 5.46 11.81 10.82
N MET A 56 4.30 12.25 11.28
CA MET A 56 4.15 13.24 12.33
C MET A 56 3.07 12.78 13.31
N LYS A 57 3.07 13.33 14.50
CA LYS A 57 2.09 12.95 15.53
C LYS A 57 0.62 13.02 15.05
N CYS A 58 0.29 13.98 14.19
CA CYS A 58 -1.05 14.14 13.62
C CYS A 58 -1.33 13.25 12.39
N LEU A 59 -0.31 12.61 11.81
CA LEU A 59 -0.39 11.80 10.59
C LEU A 59 -0.08 10.32 10.82
N ASP A 60 0.21 9.95 12.08
CA ASP A 60 0.54 8.57 12.43
C ASP A 60 1.90 8.08 11.91
N ASN A 61 2.20 6.80 12.12
CA ASN A 61 3.40 6.13 11.64
C ASN A 61 3.04 4.77 11.06
N LEU A 62 3.36 4.56 9.78
CA LEU A 62 3.02 3.34 9.06
C LEU A 62 3.64 2.07 9.69
N CYS A 63 4.82 2.18 10.32
CA CYS A 63 5.45 1.03 10.97
C CYS A 63 4.77 0.63 12.29
N HIS A 64 3.98 1.54 12.88
CA HIS A 64 3.22 1.30 14.11
C HIS A 64 1.96 2.17 14.13
N PRO A 65 0.96 1.84 13.31
CA PRO A 65 -0.26 2.64 13.20
C PRO A 65 -1.08 2.62 14.49
N VAL A 66 -1.45 3.79 15.00
CA VAL A 66 -2.23 3.96 16.23
C VAL A 66 -3.37 4.98 16.10
N SER A 67 -3.44 5.71 14.99
CA SER A 67 -4.43 6.75 14.73
C SER A 67 -4.95 6.73 13.30
N VAL A 68 -4.71 7.74 12.49
CA VAL A 68 -5.34 7.90 11.17
C VAL A 68 -5.00 6.80 10.15
N ILE A 69 -3.80 6.24 10.21
CA ILE A 69 -3.42 5.09 9.38
C ILE A 69 -4.15 3.85 9.88
N ARG A 70 -4.18 3.63 11.19
CA ARG A 70 -4.95 2.55 11.81
C ARG A 70 -6.43 2.62 11.46
N ASP A 71 -7.01 3.81 11.53
CA ASP A 71 -8.42 4.03 11.16
C ASP A 71 -8.67 3.69 9.68
N ALA A 72 -7.75 4.09 8.79
CA ALA A 72 -7.84 3.75 7.36
C ALA A 72 -7.71 2.23 7.11
N GLU A 73 -6.81 1.55 7.79
CA GLU A 73 -6.67 0.09 7.73
C GLU A 73 -7.92 -0.63 8.25
N GLN A 74 -8.54 -0.13 9.32
CA GLN A 74 -9.78 -0.67 9.86
C GLN A 74 -10.94 -0.53 8.86
N LEU A 75 -11.09 0.63 8.23
CA LEU A 75 -12.10 0.84 7.19
C LEU A 75 -11.86 -0.03 5.96
N ALA A 76 -10.61 -0.22 5.56
CA ALA A 76 -10.26 -1.14 4.47
C ALA A 76 -10.60 -2.59 4.84
N ALA A 77 -10.27 -3.05 6.04
CA ALA A 77 -10.62 -4.38 6.51
C ALA A 77 -12.13 -4.60 6.49
N GLU A 78 -12.92 -3.63 6.97
CA GLU A 78 -14.39 -3.69 6.93
C GLU A 78 -14.91 -3.77 5.49
N ALA A 79 -14.42 -2.92 4.58
CA ALA A 79 -14.85 -2.88 3.18
C ALA A 79 -14.60 -4.20 2.43
N PHE A 80 -13.51 -4.89 2.75
CA PHE A 80 -13.14 -6.16 2.13
C PHE A 80 -13.58 -7.40 2.94
N GLY A 81 -14.27 -7.23 4.06
CA GLY A 81 -14.70 -8.33 4.94
C GLY A 81 -13.53 -9.10 5.55
N ALA A 82 -12.39 -8.44 5.77
CA ALA A 82 -11.19 -9.02 6.33
C ALA A 82 -11.07 -8.72 7.84
N ALA A 83 -10.36 -9.59 8.58
CA ALA A 83 -10.06 -9.32 9.98
C ALA A 83 -9.06 -8.15 10.14
N TRP A 84 -8.14 -7.99 9.20
CA TRP A 84 -7.10 -6.97 9.18
C TRP A 84 -6.79 -6.52 7.76
N ALA A 85 -6.38 -5.27 7.60
CA ALA A 85 -5.79 -4.73 6.38
C ALA A 85 -4.50 -3.99 6.74
N PHE A 86 -3.54 -4.00 5.82
CA PHE A 86 -2.23 -3.36 5.98
C PHE A 86 -1.92 -2.52 4.76
N LEU A 87 -1.58 -1.26 4.96
CA LEU A 87 -1.13 -0.38 3.90
C LEU A 87 0.35 -0.62 3.60
N MET A 88 0.67 -0.97 2.35
CA MET A 88 2.01 -1.36 1.92
C MET A 88 2.62 -0.32 0.99
N VAL A 89 3.72 0.34 1.41
CA VAL A 89 4.43 1.34 0.58
C VAL A 89 5.22 0.73 -0.58
N GLY A 90 5.57 -0.54 -0.50
CA GLY A 90 6.25 -1.28 -1.59
C GLY A 90 5.32 -1.74 -2.70
N GLY A 91 4.07 -1.30 -2.69
CA GLY A 91 3.05 -1.64 -3.68
C GLY A 91 2.58 -3.09 -3.63
N THR A 92 1.78 -3.49 -4.62
CA THR A 92 1.20 -4.84 -4.71
C THR A 92 2.26 -5.94 -4.74
N THR A 93 3.41 -5.69 -5.33
CA THR A 93 4.54 -6.64 -5.34
C THR A 93 4.96 -7.01 -3.92
N SER A 94 5.17 -6.02 -3.08
CA SER A 94 5.54 -6.23 -1.67
C SER A 94 4.43 -6.93 -0.89
N ALA A 95 3.18 -6.55 -1.12
CA ALA A 95 2.02 -7.17 -0.48
C ALA A 95 1.90 -8.66 -0.83
N VAL A 96 2.00 -9.02 -2.11
CA VAL A 96 1.95 -10.42 -2.59
C VAL A 96 3.12 -11.23 -2.03
N GLN A 97 4.33 -10.66 -2.03
CA GLN A 97 5.49 -11.34 -1.45
C GLN A 97 5.31 -11.60 0.04
N SER A 98 4.86 -10.60 0.80
CA SER A 98 4.60 -10.74 2.23
C SER A 98 3.55 -11.81 2.51
N MET A 99 2.46 -11.82 1.75
CA MET A 99 1.41 -12.84 1.88
C MET A 99 1.97 -14.27 1.68
N ILE A 100 2.74 -14.49 0.63
CA ILE A 100 3.33 -15.81 0.35
C ILE A 100 4.33 -16.21 1.43
N LEU A 101 5.18 -15.29 1.88
CA LEU A 101 6.13 -15.53 2.97
C LEU A 101 5.45 -15.89 4.29
N CYS A 102 4.23 -15.40 4.53
CA CYS A 102 3.45 -15.71 5.73
C CYS A 102 2.81 -17.11 5.68
N VAL A 103 2.36 -17.56 4.50
CA VAL A 103 1.55 -18.78 4.37
C VAL A 103 2.32 -20.02 3.94
N ALA A 104 3.51 -19.87 3.36
CA ALA A 104 4.32 -20.98 2.89
C ALA A 104 5.73 -20.93 3.51
N LYS A 105 6.26 -22.12 3.87
CA LYS A 105 7.63 -22.28 4.38
C LYS A 105 8.51 -22.97 3.32
N ARG A 106 9.82 -22.96 3.57
CA ARG A 106 10.79 -23.67 2.72
C ARG A 106 10.41 -25.13 2.56
N GLY A 107 10.29 -25.60 1.32
CA GLY A 107 9.95 -26.97 0.95
C GLY A 107 8.45 -27.29 1.00
N GLU A 108 7.60 -26.43 1.52
CA GLU A 108 6.15 -26.59 1.45
C GLU A 108 5.63 -26.31 0.03
N LYS A 109 4.56 -26.99 -0.35
CA LYS A 109 3.94 -26.86 -1.67
C LYS A 109 2.89 -25.76 -1.65
N ILE A 110 2.86 -24.95 -2.70
CA ILE A 110 1.82 -23.96 -2.93
C ILE A 110 1.27 -24.13 -4.34
N ILE A 111 -0.05 -24.18 -4.47
CA ILE A 111 -0.72 -24.30 -5.77
C ILE A 111 -0.82 -22.93 -6.40
N LEU A 112 -0.39 -22.80 -7.65
CA LEU A 112 -0.32 -21.55 -8.38
C LEU A 112 -0.81 -21.73 -9.82
N PRO A 113 -1.54 -20.77 -10.39
CA PRO A 113 -1.75 -20.76 -11.83
C PRO A 113 -0.43 -20.51 -12.57
N ARG A 114 -0.28 -21.09 -13.75
CA ARG A 114 0.94 -20.96 -14.57
C ARG A 114 1.22 -19.52 -15.01
N ASN A 115 0.21 -18.69 -15.13
CA ASN A 115 0.26 -17.30 -15.55
C ASN A 115 0.36 -16.30 -14.38
N VAL A 116 0.89 -16.72 -13.21
CA VAL A 116 1.08 -15.84 -12.05
C VAL A 116 1.98 -14.65 -12.35
N HIS A 117 1.71 -13.56 -11.66
CA HIS A 117 2.56 -12.39 -11.74
C HIS A 117 3.97 -12.67 -11.20
N ARG A 118 4.97 -12.01 -11.76
CA ARG A 118 6.40 -12.14 -11.41
C ARG A 118 6.70 -12.01 -9.91
N SER A 119 5.94 -11.19 -9.17
CA SER A 119 6.10 -11.05 -7.72
C SER A 119 5.90 -12.36 -6.95
N VAL A 120 4.99 -13.23 -7.42
CA VAL A 120 4.76 -14.57 -6.85
C VAL A 120 6.00 -15.43 -7.04
N MET A 121 6.55 -15.45 -8.26
CA MET A 121 7.78 -16.21 -8.55
C MET A 121 8.95 -15.75 -7.69
N THR A 122 9.12 -14.44 -7.53
CA THR A 122 10.18 -13.89 -6.66
C THR A 122 9.98 -14.30 -5.20
N ALA A 123 8.75 -14.31 -4.69
CA ALA A 123 8.47 -14.79 -3.35
C ALA A 123 8.82 -16.27 -3.15
N MET A 124 8.55 -17.12 -4.15
CA MET A 124 8.92 -18.53 -4.12
C MET A 124 10.44 -18.71 -4.04
N VAL A 125 11.21 -17.92 -4.78
CA VAL A 125 12.67 -17.93 -4.71
C VAL A 125 13.16 -17.51 -3.33
N LEU A 126 12.56 -16.46 -2.75
CA LEU A 126 12.95 -15.93 -1.45
C LEU A 126 12.70 -16.92 -0.30
N ASN A 127 11.54 -17.57 -0.27
CA ASN A 127 11.20 -18.46 0.84
C ASN A 127 11.56 -19.93 0.60
N GLY A 128 11.78 -20.33 -0.66
CA GLY A 128 12.11 -21.70 -1.05
C GLY A 128 10.92 -22.66 -0.99
N ALA A 129 9.69 -22.16 -1.09
CA ALA A 129 8.51 -23.00 -1.28
C ALA A 129 8.48 -23.61 -2.68
N VAL A 130 7.78 -24.73 -2.86
CA VAL A 130 7.75 -25.51 -4.10
C VAL A 130 6.43 -25.24 -4.83
N PRO A 131 6.45 -24.64 -6.03
CA PRO A 131 5.23 -24.40 -6.78
C PRO A 131 4.65 -25.69 -7.35
N VAL A 132 3.34 -25.84 -7.26
CA VAL A 132 2.54 -26.83 -7.99
C VAL A 132 1.68 -26.04 -8.96
N TYR A 133 1.99 -26.12 -10.24
CA TYR A 133 1.30 -25.34 -11.25
C TYR A 133 0.01 -25.98 -11.71
N VAL A 134 -1.01 -25.14 -11.89
CA VAL A 134 -2.26 -25.47 -12.60
C VAL A 134 -2.27 -24.63 -13.89
N ASP A 135 -2.46 -25.27 -15.02
CA ASP A 135 -2.52 -24.56 -16.28
C ASP A 135 -3.90 -23.90 -16.42
N PRO A 136 -3.95 -22.60 -16.77
CA PRO A 136 -5.21 -21.92 -17.04
C PRO A 136 -5.80 -22.38 -18.37
N GLU A 137 -7.12 -22.28 -18.51
CA GLU A 137 -7.77 -22.35 -19.81
C GLU A 137 -7.26 -21.22 -20.70
N CYS A 138 -6.98 -21.50 -21.95
CA CYS A 138 -6.48 -20.53 -22.92
C CYS A 138 -7.40 -20.48 -24.13
N ASP A 139 -7.61 -19.30 -24.66
CA ASP A 139 -8.12 -19.09 -26.01
C ASP A 139 -6.95 -19.11 -26.96
N ASP A 140 -6.82 -20.17 -27.76
CA ASP A 140 -5.69 -20.36 -28.67
C ASP A 140 -5.69 -19.36 -29.82
N ASP A 141 -6.86 -18.85 -30.23
CA ASP A 141 -6.98 -17.88 -31.33
C ASP A 141 -6.54 -16.48 -30.89
N LEU A 142 -6.85 -16.11 -29.65
CA LEU A 142 -6.50 -14.81 -29.08
C LEU A 142 -5.21 -14.82 -28.25
N GLY A 143 -4.70 -16.00 -27.89
CA GLY A 143 -3.51 -16.15 -27.05
C GLY A 143 -3.70 -15.60 -25.62
N ILE A 144 -4.91 -15.63 -25.07
CA ILE A 144 -5.23 -15.10 -23.74
C ILE A 144 -5.67 -16.22 -22.78
N SER A 145 -5.35 -16.03 -21.50
CA SER A 145 -5.85 -16.90 -20.43
C SER A 145 -7.28 -16.50 -20.05
N LEU A 146 -8.19 -17.48 -19.98
CA LEU A 146 -9.59 -17.26 -19.67
C LEU A 146 -9.92 -17.51 -18.19
N GLY A 147 -9.39 -18.57 -17.60
CA GLY A 147 -9.70 -18.96 -16.23
C GLY A 147 -8.94 -20.21 -15.79
N MET A 148 -9.30 -20.74 -14.61
CA MET A 148 -8.80 -22.01 -14.06
C MET A 148 -9.99 -22.91 -13.73
#